data_26b631ca5888d556db7e2f4561431e71
#
_entry.id   26b631ca5888d556db7e2f4561431e71
#
_cell.length_a   1.000
_cell.length_b   1.000
_cell.length_c   1.000
_cell.angle_alpha   90.00
_cell.angle_beta   90.00
_cell.angle_gamma   90.00
#
_symmetry.space_group_name_H-M   'P 1'
#
loop_
_entity.id
_entity.type
_entity.pdbx_description
1 polymer ?
#
loop_
_entity_poly.entity_id
_entity_poly.type
_entity_poly.pdbx_seq_one_letter_code
_entity_poly.pdbx_strand_id
1 'polypeptide(L)'
;MQRREFLKRSAVLSTLTASAVLADGEKDDYKPQSNSLEPEFSVKDGKISLNDGHSVVFSMCHGCTTKCGIRLHVDDKNDRVLRCSGNPYHPLSNVHWANFDTSINDALLATTLSGEDEKRATVCARGAILPEMIDSPARILTPLKRVGKRGDGKWKSISFEQLVEEVVEGGDLFGEGHVDGLRAIYSDELIDSENPEYGTKRNQFLSFYLYDGRSDIVDRFVKKSFGTINHYSHGGICGGGFRVGGKIAHNAKGFAHTKPDYENSKFVIYWGTSPSNGGNPFQKQAKMLSYARGTRDDFSYAVVDPSVTNAVKYASSDKGRWIAIKPGTDSALAMAMIRWIIENEKYATNYLIQPNLDQAKLAGEIHWCNATHLVITEKGHKDYGKFALINNEWQVCSQDGKIQSYKVNEPAKLYYK
;
A
#
# COMPACT_ATOMS: atom_id res chain seq x y z
N MET A 1 -24.25 -22.95 -16.45
CA MET A 1 -23.67 -23.93 -15.49
C MET A 1 -23.93 -23.43 -14.08
N GLN A 2 -24.66 -24.20 -13.27
CA GLN A 2 -25.05 -23.73 -11.92
C GLN A 2 -23.82 -23.70 -10.98
N ARG A 3 -23.73 -22.68 -10.16
CA ARG A 3 -22.60 -22.43 -9.22
C ARG A 3 -22.23 -23.66 -8.36
N ARG A 4 -23.21 -24.50 -8.05
CA ARG A 4 -23.05 -25.74 -7.27
C ARG A 4 -22.32 -26.85 -8.05
N GLU A 5 -22.50 -26.92 -9.37
CA GLU A 5 -21.77 -27.85 -10.24
C GLU A 5 -20.34 -27.45 -10.49
N PHE A 6 -20.08 -26.13 -10.59
CA PHE A 6 -18.72 -25.60 -10.68
C PHE A 6 -17.91 -25.92 -9.41
N LEU A 7 -18.50 -25.72 -8.24
CA LEU A 7 -17.84 -26.01 -6.96
C LEU A 7 -17.59 -27.51 -6.76
N LYS A 8 -18.48 -28.37 -7.20
CA LYS A 8 -18.27 -29.84 -7.15
C LYS A 8 -17.14 -30.27 -8.07
N ARG A 9 -17.04 -29.72 -9.28
CA ARG A 9 -15.95 -30.04 -10.22
C ARG A 9 -14.61 -29.50 -9.76
N SER A 10 -14.57 -28.31 -9.14
CA SER A 10 -13.36 -27.77 -8.54
C SER A 10 -12.89 -28.58 -7.32
N ALA A 11 -13.81 -29.07 -6.49
CA ALA A 11 -13.48 -29.93 -5.36
C ALA A 11 -12.96 -31.32 -5.81
N VAL A 12 -13.54 -31.88 -6.87
CA VAL A 12 -13.08 -33.16 -7.44
C VAL A 12 -11.70 -33.00 -8.08
N LEU A 13 -11.42 -31.86 -8.74
CA LEU A 13 -10.11 -31.62 -9.34
C LEU A 13 -9.04 -31.43 -8.27
N SER A 14 -9.35 -30.77 -7.15
CA SER A 14 -8.42 -30.59 -6.04
C SER A 14 -8.17 -31.87 -5.25
N THR A 15 -9.16 -32.76 -5.15
CA THR A 15 -9.00 -34.08 -4.52
C THR A 15 -8.24 -35.06 -5.41
N LEU A 16 -8.41 -35.01 -6.74
CA LEU A 16 -7.65 -35.83 -7.67
C LEU A 16 -6.16 -35.45 -7.71
N THR A 17 -5.82 -34.18 -7.63
CA THR A 17 -4.42 -33.73 -7.52
C THR A 17 -3.81 -34.06 -6.16
N ALA A 18 -4.55 -33.94 -5.06
CA ALA A 18 -4.10 -34.35 -3.74
C ALA A 18 -3.97 -35.88 -3.58
N SER A 19 -4.86 -36.64 -4.22
CA SER A 19 -4.82 -38.12 -4.21
C SER A 19 -3.69 -38.69 -5.08
N ALA A 20 -3.33 -38.02 -6.17
CA ALA A 20 -2.19 -38.41 -7.00
C ALA A 20 -0.84 -38.19 -6.30
N VAL A 21 -0.78 -37.21 -5.39
CA VAL A 21 0.43 -36.95 -4.56
C VAL A 21 0.55 -37.88 -3.36
N LEU A 22 -0.57 -38.51 -2.93
CA LEU A 22 -0.59 -39.42 -1.77
C LEU A 22 -0.62 -40.92 -2.12
N ALA A 23 -0.66 -41.31 -3.40
CA ALA A 23 -0.85 -42.67 -3.85
C ALA A 23 0.45 -43.41 -4.19
N ASP A 24 1.57 -42.75 -4.32
CA ASP A 24 2.86 -43.42 -4.55
C ASP A 24 3.67 -43.47 -3.25
N GLY A 25 3.49 -44.58 -2.56
CA GLY A 25 4.26 -44.95 -1.37
C GLY A 25 5.65 -45.50 -1.67
N GLU A 26 6.23 -45.20 -2.81
CA GLU A 26 7.66 -45.39 -3.04
C GLU A 26 8.35 -44.07 -2.70
N LYS A 27 9.24 -44.10 -1.71
CA LYS A 27 10.25 -43.08 -1.53
C LYS A 27 11.13 -43.12 -2.76
N ASP A 28 10.65 -42.55 -3.85
CA ASP A 28 11.52 -42.12 -4.90
C ASP A 28 12.49 -41.13 -4.25
N ASP A 29 13.75 -41.46 -4.26
CA ASP A 29 14.85 -40.54 -4.00
C ASP A 29 14.77 -39.44 -5.04
N TYR A 30 13.81 -38.51 -4.86
CA TYR A 30 13.75 -37.28 -5.64
C TYR A 30 15.04 -36.51 -5.34
N LYS A 31 16.07 -36.86 -6.08
CA LYS A 31 17.26 -36.02 -6.20
C LYS A 31 16.87 -34.91 -7.18
N PRO A 32 16.63 -33.69 -6.69
CA PRO A 32 16.44 -32.58 -7.62
C PRO A 32 17.65 -32.59 -8.58
N GLN A 33 17.39 -32.68 -9.87
CA GLN A 33 18.45 -32.73 -10.90
C GLN A 33 19.33 -31.48 -10.89
N SER A 34 18.88 -30.40 -10.23
CA SER A 34 19.69 -29.24 -9.90
C SER A 34 19.32 -28.74 -8.50
N ASN A 35 20.28 -28.22 -7.74
CA ASN A 35 20.03 -27.53 -6.48
C ASN A 35 19.34 -26.16 -6.69
N SER A 36 19.01 -25.81 -7.93
CA SER A 36 18.34 -24.55 -8.26
C SER A 36 16.83 -24.71 -8.25
N LEU A 37 16.15 -23.77 -7.61
CA LEU A 37 14.70 -23.64 -7.64
C LEU A 37 14.18 -22.96 -8.92
N GLU A 38 15.08 -22.50 -9.76
CA GLU A 38 14.81 -21.77 -10.98
C GLU A 38 15.32 -22.56 -12.19
N PRO A 39 14.43 -23.09 -13.04
CA PRO A 39 14.83 -24.02 -14.12
C PRO A 39 15.68 -23.37 -15.22
N GLU A 40 15.72 -22.05 -15.31
CA GLU A 40 16.56 -21.31 -16.26
C GLU A 40 18.05 -21.29 -15.87
N PHE A 41 18.35 -21.72 -14.64
CA PHE A 41 19.72 -21.77 -14.13
C PHE A 41 20.22 -23.19 -13.96
N SER A 42 21.51 -23.35 -14.17
CA SER A 42 22.29 -24.51 -13.73
C SER A 42 23.28 -24.09 -12.66
N VAL A 43 23.46 -24.91 -11.64
CA VAL A 43 24.45 -24.70 -10.58
C VAL A 43 25.46 -25.84 -10.63
N LYS A 44 26.72 -25.49 -10.90
CA LYS A 44 27.82 -26.43 -10.94
C LYS A 44 29.02 -25.84 -10.18
N ASP A 45 29.62 -26.65 -9.32
CA ASP A 45 30.84 -26.27 -8.56
C ASP A 45 30.72 -24.91 -7.85
N GLY A 46 29.56 -24.62 -7.24
CA GLY A 46 29.27 -23.35 -6.57
C GLY A 46 29.12 -22.14 -7.49
N LYS A 47 29.04 -22.36 -8.79
CA LYS A 47 28.79 -21.30 -9.78
C LYS A 47 27.42 -21.48 -10.40
N ILE A 48 26.73 -20.36 -10.57
CA ILE A 48 25.46 -20.29 -11.27
C ILE A 48 25.73 -19.91 -12.73
N SER A 49 25.04 -20.55 -13.64
CA SER A 49 25.02 -20.18 -15.05
C SER A 49 23.61 -20.23 -15.61
N LEU A 50 23.32 -19.34 -16.54
CA LEU A 50 22.09 -19.42 -17.33
C LEU A 50 22.20 -20.57 -18.34
N ASN A 51 21.09 -21.28 -18.52
CA ASN A 51 20.99 -22.27 -19.59
C ASN A 51 20.95 -21.58 -20.95
N ASP A 52 21.45 -22.24 -21.98
CA ASP A 52 21.53 -21.68 -23.33
C ASP A 52 20.20 -21.14 -23.82
N GLY A 53 20.19 -19.94 -24.35
CA GLY A 53 19.01 -19.26 -24.87
C GLY A 53 18.14 -18.62 -23.78
N HIS A 54 18.70 -18.43 -22.59
CA HIS A 54 18.02 -17.71 -21.50
C HIS A 54 18.86 -16.53 -21.02
N SER A 55 18.19 -15.45 -20.68
CA SER A 55 18.80 -14.27 -20.04
C SER A 55 18.01 -13.80 -18.81
N VAL A 56 18.65 -13.00 -17.96
CA VAL A 56 18.03 -12.37 -16.80
C VAL A 56 18.23 -10.87 -16.89
N VAL A 57 17.13 -10.13 -16.81
CA VAL A 57 17.11 -8.67 -16.83
C VAL A 57 16.57 -8.14 -15.51
N PHE A 58 17.35 -7.25 -14.88
CA PHE A 58 16.88 -6.54 -13.68
C PHE A 58 16.00 -5.37 -14.06
N SER A 59 14.87 -5.24 -13.36
CA SER A 59 13.87 -4.21 -13.61
C SER A 59 13.13 -3.83 -12.32
N MET A 60 12.08 -3.07 -12.47
CA MET A 60 11.21 -2.64 -11.37
C MET A 60 9.76 -3.01 -11.65
N CYS A 61 9.09 -3.59 -10.67
CA CYS A 61 7.67 -3.92 -10.76
C CYS A 61 6.82 -2.66 -10.68
N HIS A 62 5.90 -2.49 -11.62
CA HIS A 62 4.89 -1.43 -11.63
C HIS A 62 3.47 -1.94 -11.33
N GLY A 63 3.31 -3.15 -10.80
CA GLY A 63 2.00 -3.69 -10.40
C GLY A 63 1.33 -2.94 -9.24
N CYS A 64 2.09 -2.13 -8.49
CA CYS A 64 1.59 -1.23 -7.46
C CYS A 64 2.62 -0.13 -7.14
N THR A 65 2.26 0.79 -6.25
CA THR A 65 3.11 1.93 -5.84
C THR A 65 4.36 1.56 -5.04
N THR A 66 4.53 0.28 -4.65
CA THR A 66 5.71 -0.18 -3.89
C THR A 66 6.98 -0.19 -4.74
N LYS A 67 6.85 -0.48 -6.06
CA LYS A 67 7.98 -0.50 -7.00
C LYS A 67 9.11 -1.42 -6.57
N CYS A 68 8.78 -2.67 -6.22
CA CYS A 68 9.77 -3.67 -5.85
C CYS A 68 10.75 -3.93 -7.00
N GLY A 69 12.04 -4.09 -6.67
CA GLY A 69 13.03 -4.56 -7.63
C GLY A 69 12.75 -6.00 -8.03
N ILE A 70 12.79 -6.29 -9.31
CA ILE A 70 12.49 -7.60 -9.88
C ILE A 70 13.61 -8.03 -10.82
N ARG A 71 13.62 -9.31 -11.13
CA ARG A 71 14.35 -9.88 -12.25
C ARG A 71 13.38 -10.63 -13.15
N LEU A 72 13.54 -10.42 -14.43
CA LEU A 72 12.76 -11.06 -15.48
C LEU A 72 13.63 -12.16 -16.10
N HIS A 73 13.07 -13.34 -16.25
CA HIS A 73 13.68 -14.47 -16.94
C HIS A 73 13.16 -14.50 -18.36
N VAL A 74 14.06 -14.40 -19.32
CA VAL A 74 13.74 -14.23 -20.73
C VAL A 74 14.18 -15.47 -21.50
N ASP A 75 13.32 -15.96 -22.36
CA ASP A 75 13.62 -16.89 -23.44
C ASP A 75 14.08 -16.06 -24.65
N ASP A 76 15.38 -16.01 -24.89
CA ASP A 76 15.98 -15.19 -25.94
C ASP A 76 15.64 -15.70 -27.34
N LYS A 77 15.29 -16.99 -27.49
CA LYS A 77 14.96 -17.59 -28.80
C LYS A 77 13.57 -17.17 -29.26
N ASN A 78 12.64 -17.00 -28.30
CA ASN A 78 11.24 -16.66 -28.56
C ASN A 78 10.91 -15.20 -28.18
N ASP A 79 11.89 -14.41 -27.75
CA ASP A 79 11.72 -13.02 -27.30
C ASP A 79 10.59 -12.90 -26.27
N ARG A 80 10.58 -13.79 -25.28
CA ARG A 80 9.48 -13.94 -24.36
C ARG A 80 9.93 -13.90 -22.90
N VAL A 81 9.21 -13.15 -22.07
CA VAL A 81 9.39 -13.18 -20.61
C VAL A 81 8.68 -14.41 -20.04
N LEU A 82 9.45 -15.34 -19.50
CA LEU A 82 8.92 -16.60 -18.95
C LEU A 82 8.34 -16.41 -17.56
N ARG A 83 9.05 -15.68 -16.70
CA ARG A 83 8.61 -15.40 -15.33
C ARG A 83 9.28 -14.19 -14.73
N CYS A 84 8.73 -13.74 -13.60
CA CYS A 84 9.23 -12.66 -12.80
C CYS A 84 9.57 -13.16 -11.39
N SER A 85 10.77 -12.86 -10.93
CA SER A 85 11.27 -13.16 -9.57
C SER A 85 11.74 -11.90 -8.86
N GLY A 86 12.04 -11.99 -7.57
CA GLY A 86 12.58 -10.86 -6.82
C GLY A 86 14.03 -10.56 -7.14
N ASN A 87 14.41 -9.30 -7.02
CA ASN A 87 15.79 -8.87 -7.12
C ASN A 87 16.50 -9.10 -5.77
N PRO A 88 17.59 -9.87 -5.71
CA PRO A 88 18.28 -10.18 -4.44
C PRO A 88 18.88 -8.95 -3.74
N TYR A 89 19.20 -7.90 -4.47
CA TYR A 89 19.76 -6.65 -3.90
C TYR A 89 18.69 -5.68 -3.39
N HIS A 90 17.41 -5.97 -3.64
CA HIS A 90 16.35 -4.99 -3.35
C HIS A 90 15.63 -5.29 -2.04
N PRO A 91 15.63 -4.32 -1.07
CA PRO A 91 15.13 -4.55 0.28
C PRO A 91 13.62 -4.86 0.37
N LEU A 92 12.86 -4.49 -0.67
CA LEU A 92 11.42 -4.81 -0.71
C LEU A 92 11.13 -6.19 -1.32
N SER A 93 12.09 -6.78 -2.02
CA SER A 93 11.99 -8.12 -2.60
C SER A 93 12.68 -9.17 -1.76
N ASN A 94 13.66 -8.77 -0.95
CA ASN A 94 14.40 -9.66 -0.07
C ASN A 94 14.52 -9.03 1.32
N VAL A 95 14.20 -9.79 2.37
CA VAL A 95 14.36 -9.33 3.76
C VAL A 95 15.84 -9.22 4.10
N HIS A 96 16.64 -10.20 3.68
CA HIS A 96 18.08 -10.24 3.84
C HIS A 96 18.77 -9.97 2.49
N TRP A 97 18.61 -8.72 2.00
CA TRP A 97 19.14 -8.34 0.69
C TRP A 97 20.67 -8.40 0.64
N ALA A 98 21.19 -8.73 -0.53
CA ALA A 98 22.63 -8.72 -0.78
C ALA A 98 23.18 -7.30 -0.77
N ASN A 99 24.38 -7.11 -0.20
CA ASN A 99 25.10 -5.85 -0.33
C ASN A 99 25.48 -5.59 -1.79
N PHE A 100 25.62 -4.32 -2.17
CA PHE A 100 25.95 -3.97 -3.56
C PHE A 100 27.33 -4.45 -4.01
N ASP A 101 28.24 -4.72 -3.08
CA ASP A 101 29.57 -5.30 -3.35
C ASP A 101 29.53 -6.82 -3.54
N THR A 102 28.42 -7.49 -3.21
CA THR A 102 28.24 -8.92 -3.47
C THR A 102 28.20 -9.15 -4.97
N SER A 103 28.97 -10.13 -5.46
CA SER A 103 28.94 -10.48 -6.88
C SER A 103 27.55 -10.91 -7.33
N ILE A 104 27.21 -10.68 -8.59
CA ILE A 104 25.92 -11.13 -9.16
C ILE A 104 25.78 -12.63 -9.03
N ASN A 105 26.86 -13.39 -9.25
CA ASN A 105 26.85 -14.85 -9.10
C ASN A 105 26.47 -15.26 -7.68
N ASP A 106 27.10 -14.68 -6.66
CA ASP A 106 26.85 -15.04 -5.26
C ASP A 106 25.46 -14.64 -4.82
N ALA A 107 25.00 -13.46 -5.21
CA ALA A 107 23.66 -12.97 -4.90
C ALA A 107 22.55 -13.84 -5.54
N LEU A 108 22.73 -14.27 -6.80
CA LEU A 108 21.80 -15.17 -7.47
C LEU A 108 21.88 -16.58 -6.91
N LEU A 109 23.08 -17.08 -6.62
CA LEU A 109 23.28 -18.38 -6.01
C LEU A 109 22.57 -18.50 -4.68
N ALA A 110 22.71 -17.51 -3.80
CA ALA A 110 22.05 -17.48 -2.50
C ALA A 110 20.52 -17.46 -2.59
N THR A 111 19.96 -16.93 -3.69
CA THR A 111 18.50 -16.86 -3.88
C THR A 111 17.91 -18.02 -4.67
N THR A 112 18.72 -18.79 -5.36
CA THR A 112 18.27 -19.90 -6.22
C THR A 112 18.45 -21.28 -5.59
N LEU A 113 19.34 -21.43 -4.61
CA LEU A 113 19.55 -22.69 -3.93
C LEU A 113 18.38 -23.03 -2.99
N SER A 114 18.05 -24.30 -2.92
CA SER A 114 17.09 -24.82 -1.93
C SER A 114 17.68 -24.78 -0.52
N GLY A 115 16.86 -24.49 0.47
CA GLY A 115 17.21 -24.56 1.90
C GLY A 115 17.58 -23.26 2.58
N GLU A 116 17.77 -22.16 1.83
CA GLU A 116 18.01 -20.83 2.43
C GLU A 116 16.83 -19.89 2.20
N ASP A 117 15.71 -20.20 2.86
CA ASP A 117 14.44 -19.48 2.64
C ASP A 117 14.49 -18.00 2.96
N GLU A 118 15.24 -17.60 3.97
CA GLU A 118 15.41 -16.20 4.36
C GLU A 118 16.16 -15.37 3.31
N LYS A 119 17.01 -15.99 2.52
CA LYS A 119 17.77 -15.29 1.47
C LYS A 119 17.05 -15.20 0.13
N ARG A 120 15.90 -15.87 -0.01
CA ARG A 120 15.13 -15.84 -1.25
C ARG A 120 14.54 -14.47 -1.52
N ALA A 121 14.83 -13.95 -2.70
CA ALA A 121 14.17 -12.76 -3.22
C ALA A 121 12.85 -13.16 -3.89
N THR A 122 11.74 -12.57 -3.45
CA THR A 122 10.39 -12.95 -3.85
C THR A 122 9.63 -11.78 -4.44
N VAL A 123 8.59 -12.09 -5.21
CA VAL A 123 7.55 -11.15 -5.66
C VAL A 123 6.19 -11.60 -5.14
N CYS A 124 5.25 -10.66 -5.03
CA CYS A 124 3.85 -11.01 -4.76
C CYS A 124 3.16 -11.49 -6.05
N ALA A 125 1.94 -11.98 -5.91
CA ALA A 125 1.15 -12.45 -7.06
C ALA A 125 1.02 -11.42 -8.19
N ARG A 126 0.97 -10.11 -7.87
CA ARG A 126 0.92 -9.04 -8.89
C ARG A 126 2.21 -8.95 -9.70
N GLY A 127 3.37 -9.17 -9.08
CA GLY A 127 4.64 -9.24 -9.80
C GLY A 127 4.76 -10.53 -10.59
N ALA A 128 4.30 -11.64 -10.04
CA ALA A 128 4.39 -12.95 -10.67
C ALA A 128 3.60 -13.03 -12.00
N ILE A 129 2.48 -12.31 -12.13
CA ILE A 129 1.65 -12.32 -13.35
C ILE A 129 2.09 -11.32 -14.44
N LEU A 130 3.22 -10.62 -14.26
CA LEU A 130 3.69 -9.66 -15.27
C LEU A 130 3.90 -10.29 -16.65
N PRO A 131 4.44 -11.51 -16.79
CA PRO A 131 4.54 -12.16 -18.09
C PRO A 131 3.18 -12.33 -18.78
N GLU A 132 2.16 -12.83 -18.07
CA GLU A 132 0.82 -12.98 -18.64
C GLU A 132 0.18 -11.64 -19.00
N MET A 133 0.52 -10.55 -18.27
CA MET A 133 0.04 -9.20 -18.62
C MET A 133 0.66 -8.69 -19.93
N ILE A 134 1.94 -9.02 -20.19
CA ILE A 134 2.63 -8.63 -21.42
C ILE A 134 2.00 -9.35 -22.61
N ASP A 135 1.80 -10.65 -22.49
CA ASP A 135 1.29 -11.54 -23.55
C ASP A 135 -0.25 -11.67 -23.56
N SER A 136 -0.96 -10.89 -22.78
CA SER A 136 -2.41 -10.97 -22.67
C SER A 136 -3.09 -10.69 -24.01
N PRO A 137 -3.98 -11.59 -24.49
CA PRO A 137 -4.74 -11.35 -25.71
C PRO A 137 -5.77 -10.20 -25.56
N ALA A 138 -6.06 -9.80 -24.32
CA ALA A 138 -6.93 -8.65 -24.03
C ALA A 138 -6.18 -7.32 -23.97
N ARG A 139 -4.84 -7.33 -24.18
CA ARG A 139 -4.04 -6.12 -24.17
C ARG A 139 -4.43 -5.21 -25.34
N ILE A 140 -4.72 -3.95 -25.05
CA ILE A 140 -5.04 -2.94 -26.05
C ILE A 140 -3.74 -2.53 -26.77
N LEU A 141 -3.66 -2.80 -28.08
CA LEU A 141 -2.49 -2.52 -28.91
C LEU A 141 -2.68 -1.32 -29.84
N THR A 142 -3.94 -0.91 -30.06
CA THR A 142 -4.32 0.22 -30.92
C THR A 142 -5.30 1.12 -30.17
N PRO A 143 -5.39 2.41 -30.52
CA PRO A 143 -6.42 3.28 -29.97
C PRO A 143 -7.81 2.73 -30.25
N LEU A 144 -8.68 2.81 -29.27
CA LEU A 144 -10.09 2.35 -29.37
C LEU A 144 -11.04 3.52 -29.20
N LYS A 145 -11.96 3.68 -30.15
CA LYS A 145 -13.05 4.65 -30.08
C LYS A 145 -14.37 3.95 -29.76
N ARG A 146 -15.14 4.53 -28.85
CA ARG A 146 -16.50 4.06 -28.53
C ARG A 146 -17.41 4.11 -29.77
N VAL A 147 -18.22 3.09 -29.93
CA VAL A 147 -19.29 3.01 -30.93
C VAL A 147 -20.62 2.84 -30.21
N GLY A 148 -21.63 3.64 -30.55
CA GLY A 148 -22.91 3.64 -29.87
C GLY A 148 -22.92 4.43 -28.56
N LYS A 149 -23.94 4.21 -27.73
CA LYS A 149 -24.17 4.93 -26.48
C LYS A 149 -23.17 4.53 -25.39
N ARG A 150 -23.01 5.36 -24.38
CA ARG A 150 -22.27 5.01 -23.17
C ARG A 150 -22.89 3.79 -22.50
N GLY A 151 -22.06 2.78 -22.19
CA GLY A 151 -22.50 1.53 -21.59
C GLY A 151 -22.73 0.38 -22.58
N ASP A 152 -22.79 0.63 -23.88
CA ASP A 152 -22.95 -0.42 -24.90
C ASP A 152 -21.75 -1.39 -24.98
N GLY A 153 -20.59 -0.99 -24.45
CA GLY A 153 -19.37 -1.81 -24.47
C GLY A 153 -18.79 -2.08 -25.85
N LYS A 154 -19.17 -1.31 -26.86
CA LYS A 154 -18.74 -1.47 -28.25
C LYS A 154 -17.64 -0.51 -28.61
N TRP A 155 -16.59 -1.02 -29.26
CA TRP A 155 -15.40 -0.26 -29.61
C TRP A 155 -14.97 -0.56 -31.04
N LYS A 156 -14.34 0.40 -31.70
CA LYS A 156 -13.63 0.21 -32.96
C LYS A 156 -12.20 0.72 -32.83
N SER A 157 -11.26 0.05 -33.50
CA SER A 157 -9.89 0.56 -33.62
C SER A 157 -9.87 1.77 -34.54
N ILE A 158 -9.06 2.75 -34.18
CA ILE A 158 -8.76 3.96 -34.96
C ILE A 158 -7.24 4.15 -35.06
N SER A 159 -6.78 4.95 -36.00
CA SER A 159 -5.36 5.29 -36.05
C SER A 159 -4.95 6.23 -34.90
N PHE A 160 -3.66 6.31 -34.63
CA PHE A 160 -3.15 7.22 -33.62
C PHE A 160 -3.33 8.70 -34.05
N GLU A 161 -3.17 8.97 -35.33
CA GLU A 161 -3.40 10.29 -35.92
C GLU A 161 -4.84 10.74 -35.72
N GLN A 162 -5.81 9.85 -36.01
CA GLN A 162 -7.23 10.12 -35.78
C GLN A 162 -7.51 10.36 -34.30
N LEU A 163 -6.91 9.58 -33.39
CA LEU A 163 -7.06 9.79 -31.94
C LEU A 163 -6.60 11.20 -31.55
N VAL A 164 -5.40 11.60 -32.02
CA VAL A 164 -4.83 12.92 -31.70
C VAL A 164 -5.69 14.04 -32.28
N GLU A 165 -6.12 13.91 -33.53
CA GLU A 165 -6.97 14.91 -34.18
C GLU A 165 -8.29 15.10 -33.42
N GLU A 166 -9.01 14.02 -33.12
CA GLU A 166 -10.30 14.09 -32.43
C GLU A 166 -10.17 14.64 -31.00
N VAL A 167 -9.09 14.31 -30.29
CA VAL A 167 -8.86 14.83 -28.93
C VAL A 167 -8.47 16.32 -28.96
N VAL A 168 -7.70 16.75 -29.97
CA VAL A 168 -7.23 18.14 -30.06
C VAL A 168 -8.29 19.06 -30.64
N GLU A 169 -8.95 18.67 -31.72
CA GLU A 169 -9.88 19.52 -32.47
C GLU A 169 -11.35 19.34 -32.04
N GLY A 170 -11.72 18.18 -31.50
CA GLY A 170 -13.11 17.88 -31.16
C GLY A 170 -13.97 17.54 -32.36
N GLY A 171 -15.27 17.84 -32.27
CA GLY A 171 -16.25 17.59 -33.35
C GLY A 171 -17.49 16.83 -32.91
N ASP A 172 -18.34 16.43 -33.83
CA ASP A 172 -19.42 15.48 -33.58
C ASP A 172 -18.86 14.03 -33.62
N LEU A 173 -18.27 13.64 -32.51
CA LEU A 173 -17.48 12.40 -32.42
C LEU A 173 -18.32 11.16 -32.21
N PHE A 174 -19.55 11.29 -31.68
CA PHE A 174 -20.34 10.18 -31.17
C PHE A 174 -21.82 10.22 -31.62
N GLY A 175 -22.21 11.21 -32.43
CA GLY A 175 -23.62 11.44 -32.81
C GLY A 175 -24.50 11.95 -31.65
N GLU A 176 -23.85 12.51 -30.61
CA GLU A 176 -24.51 13.05 -29.40
C GLU A 176 -24.34 14.60 -29.32
N GLY A 177 -23.92 15.22 -30.42
CA GLY A 177 -23.62 16.66 -30.53
C GLY A 177 -22.14 16.94 -30.54
N HIS A 178 -21.79 18.22 -30.66
CA HIS A 178 -20.41 18.69 -30.70
C HIS A 178 -19.71 18.51 -29.35
N VAL A 179 -18.48 18.05 -29.39
CA VAL A 179 -17.56 17.93 -28.25
C VAL A 179 -16.36 18.82 -28.51
N ASP A 180 -16.11 19.79 -27.65
CA ASP A 180 -14.93 20.64 -27.73
C ASP A 180 -13.64 19.84 -27.55
N GLY A 181 -12.68 20.05 -28.44
CA GLY A 181 -11.32 19.50 -28.28
C GLY A 181 -10.46 20.34 -27.36
N LEU A 182 -9.28 19.82 -27.04
CA LEU A 182 -8.34 20.51 -26.15
C LEU A 182 -7.96 21.90 -26.64
N ARG A 183 -7.93 22.14 -27.96
CA ARG A 183 -7.61 23.44 -28.55
C ARG A 183 -8.68 24.49 -28.24
N ALA A 184 -9.95 24.13 -28.28
CA ALA A 184 -11.06 25.03 -28.00
C ALA A 184 -11.11 25.50 -26.55
N ILE A 185 -10.74 24.60 -25.62
CA ILE A 185 -10.73 24.89 -24.17
C ILE A 185 -9.37 25.41 -23.66
N TYR A 186 -8.35 25.51 -24.51
CA TYR A 186 -7.06 26.11 -24.17
C TYR A 186 -7.16 27.62 -24.23
N SER A 187 -7.82 28.23 -23.25
CA SER A 187 -8.11 29.66 -23.16
C SER A 187 -8.05 30.16 -21.74
N ASP A 188 -7.60 31.39 -21.54
CA ASP A 188 -7.60 32.09 -20.26
C ASP A 188 -8.93 32.77 -19.94
N GLU A 189 -9.92 32.69 -20.84
CA GLU A 189 -11.27 33.17 -20.56
C GLU A 189 -11.90 32.35 -19.43
N LEU A 190 -12.72 33.02 -18.61
CA LEU A 190 -13.48 32.35 -17.56
C LEU A 190 -14.49 31.37 -18.13
N ILE A 191 -14.67 30.25 -17.44
CA ILE A 191 -15.75 29.27 -17.74
C ILE A 191 -17.11 29.99 -17.61
N ASP A 192 -17.24 30.77 -16.54
CA ASP A 192 -18.43 31.52 -16.18
C ASP A 192 -18.01 32.86 -15.55
N SER A 193 -18.40 33.97 -16.15
CA SER A 193 -18.08 35.30 -15.63
C SER A 193 -18.84 35.67 -14.36
N GLU A 194 -19.98 35.04 -14.11
CA GLU A 194 -20.75 35.23 -12.87
C GLU A 194 -20.21 34.39 -11.69
N ASN A 195 -19.47 33.31 -11.98
CA ASN A 195 -18.85 32.43 -11.01
C ASN A 195 -17.34 32.27 -11.30
N PRO A 196 -16.53 33.31 -11.07
CA PRO A 196 -15.10 33.32 -11.42
C PRO A 196 -14.26 32.28 -10.66
N GLU A 197 -14.77 31.71 -9.57
CA GLU A 197 -14.12 30.63 -8.83
C GLU A 197 -13.99 29.32 -9.62
N TYR A 198 -14.76 29.13 -10.70
CA TYR A 198 -14.58 27.99 -11.60
C TYR A 198 -13.29 28.10 -12.42
N GLY A 199 -12.75 29.32 -12.51
CA GLY A 199 -11.51 29.62 -13.21
C GLY A 199 -11.65 29.63 -14.72
N THR A 200 -10.54 29.40 -15.41
CA THR A 200 -10.48 29.51 -16.88
C THR A 200 -10.98 28.26 -17.60
N LYS A 201 -11.30 28.39 -18.88
CA LYS A 201 -11.74 27.28 -19.75
C LYS A 201 -10.78 26.08 -19.72
N ARG A 202 -9.49 26.29 -19.44
CA ARG A 202 -8.53 25.20 -19.24
C ARG A 202 -8.96 24.23 -18.15
N ASN A 203 -9.71 24.68 -17.14
CA ASN A 203 -10.21 23.83 -16.06
C ASN A 203 -11.33 22.86 -16.48
N GLN A 204 -11.85 22.98 -17.70
CA GLN A 204 -12.73 21.97 -18.28
C GLN A 204 -11.99 20.67 -18.61
N PHE A 205 -10.66 20.72 -18.74
CA PHE A 205 -9.85 19.51 -18.86
C PHE A 205 -9.60 18.87 -17.50
N LEU A 206 -10.24 17.75 -17.25
CA LEU A 206 -9.99 16.89 -16.08
C LEU A 206 -9.03 15.77 -16.44
N SER A 207 -7.90 15.72 -15.74
CA SER A 207 -6.97 14.59 -15.78
C SER A 207 -7.09 13.76 -14.51
N PHE A 208 -7.28 12.46 -14.67
CA PHE A 208 -7.31 11.51 -13.57
C PHE A 208 -6.27 10.42 -13.80
N TYR A 209 -5.35 10.21 -12.86
CA TYR A 209 -4.21 9.31 -13.04
C TYR A 209 -3.98 8.41 -11.82
N LEU A 210 -3.23 7.34 -12.05
CA LEU A 210 -2.73 6.45 -11.01
C LEU A 210 -1.22 6.64 -10.82
N TYR A 211 -0.74 6.32 -9.63
CA TYR A 211 0.69 6.37 -9.31
C TYR A 211 1.45 5.23 -10.02
N ASP A 212 1.99 5.49 -11.18
CA ASP A 212 2.82 4.53 -11.91
C ASP A 212 4.34 4.81 -11.82
N GLY A 213 4.71 5.96 -11.27
CA GLY A 213 6.10 6.42 -11.18
C GLY A 213 6.57 7.25 -12.36
N ARG A 214 5.68 7.56 -13.32
CA ARG A 214 5.94 8.42 -14.49
C ARG A 214 5.06 9.66 -14.49
N SER A 215 4.57 10.04 -13.32
CA SER A 215 3.71 11.22 -13.13
C SER A 215 4.34 12.50 -13.66
N ASP A 216 5.66 12.62 -13.67
CA ASP A 216 6.36 13.82 -14.12
C ASP A 216 6.04 14.20 -15.57
N ILE A 217 5.90 13.21 -16.47
CA ILE A 217 5.53 13.42 -17.86
C ILE A 217 4.09 13.96 -17.96
N VAL A 218 3.17 13.32 -17.22
CA VAL A 218 1.76 13.71 -17.20
C VAL A 218 1.60 15.08 -16.52
N ASP A 219 2.25 15.30 -15.38
CA ASP A 219 2.25 16.56 -14.64
C ASP A 219 2.78 17.71 -15.50
N ARG A 220 3.84 17.46 -16.26
CA ARG A 220 4.41 18.47 -17.17
C ARG A 220 3.40 18.90 -18.23
N PHE A 221 2.71 17.96 -18.87
CA PHE A 221 1.69 18.28 -19.85
C PHE A 221 0.48 18.97 -19.19
N VAL A 222 -0.13 18.32 -18.20
CA VAL A 222 -1.42 18.73 -17.63
C VAL A 222 -1.32 20.05 -16.87
N LYS A 223 -0.35 20.15 -15.96
CA LYS A 223 -0.23 21.31 -15.05
C LYS A 223 0.62 22.42 -15.63
N LYS A 224 1.71 22.09 -16.35
CA LYS A 224 2.67 23.10 -16.80
C LYS A 224 2.40 23.59 -18.21
N SER A 225 2.10 22.69 -19.14
CA SER A 225 1.85 23.07 -20.54
C SER A 225 0.40 23.47 -20.77
N PHE A 226 -0.55 22.63 -20.37
CA PHE A 226 -1.98 22.94 -20.54
C PHE A 226 -2.48 23.91 -19.46
N GLY A 227 -2.13 23.71 -18.21
CA GLY A 227 -2.40 24.65 -17.12
C GLY A 227 -3.73 24.44 -16.41
N THR A 228 -4.36 23.26 -16.50
CA THR A 228 -5.53 22.95 -15.68
C THR A 228 -5.16 22.65 -14.23
N ILE A 229 -6.01 23.09 -13.29
CA ILE A 229 -5.91 22.70 -11.88
C ILE A 229 -6.58 21.36 -11.60
N ASN A 230 -7.40 20.85 -12.52
CA ASN A 230 -8.18 19.61 -12.36
C ASN A 230 -7.33 18.38 -12.70
N HIS A 231 -6.40 18.08 -11.82
CA HIS A 231 -5.50 16.94 -11.94
C HIS A 231 -5.50 16.12 -10.66
N TYR A 232 -6.19 14.99 -10.67
CA TYR A 232 -6.49 14.20 -9.49
C TYR A 232 -5.96 12.77 -9.58
N SER A 233 -5.73 12.17 -8.42
CA SER A 233 -5.45 10.74 -8.30
C SER A 233 -6.29 10.11 -7.17
N HIS A 234 -6.42 8.81 -7.19
CA HIS A 234 -7.10 8.07 -6.12
C HIS A 234 -6.40 8.19 -4.75
N GLY A 235 -5.16 8.69 -4.73
CA GLY A 235 -4.35 8.81 -3.51
C GLY A 235 -5.00 9.66 -2.42
N GLY A 236 -5.83 10.64 -2.77
CA GLY A 236 -6.60 11.44 -1.82
C GLY A 236 -7.63 10.60 -1.05
N ILE A 237 -8.27 9.65 -1.71
CA ILE A 237 -9.29 8.78 -1.11
C ILE A 237 -8.63 7.61 -0.38
N CYS A 238 -7.67 6.94 -1.02
CA CYS A 238 -7.08 5.71 -0.48
C CYS A 238 -5.99 5.96 0.57
N GLY A 239 -5.13 6.94 0.36
CA GLY A 239 -3.94 7.20 1.18
C GLY A 239 -4.01 8.47 2.02
N GLY A 240 -4.99 9.35 1.78
CA GLY A 240 -5.08 10.63 2.45
C GLY A 240 -5.23 10.51 3.95
N GLY A 241 -6.21 9.77 4.42
CA GLY A 241 -6.46 9.53 5.86
C GLY A 241 -5.30 8.82 6.54
N PHE A 242 -4.76 7.77 5.92
CA PHE A 242 -3.61 7.03 6.44
C PHE A 242 -2.36 7.92 6.57
N ARG A 243 -2.05 8.70 5.53
CA ARG A 243 -0.86 9.57 5.53
C ARG A 243 -0.98 10.73 6.50
N VAL A 244 -2.16 11.35 6.58
CA VAL A 244 -2.42 12.45 7.52
C VAL A 244 -2.38 11.93 8.95
N GLY A 245 -3.05 10.82 9.25
CA GLY A 245 -3.01 10.18 10.56
C GLY A 245 -1.59 9.79 10.97
N GLY A 246 -0.81 9.19 10.05
CA GLY A 246 0.58 8.84 10.30
C GLY A 246 1.46 10.08 10.54
N LYS A 247 1.27 11.17 9.81
CA LYS A 247 1.99 12.43 10.05
C LYS A 247 1.71 13.01 11.43
N ILE A 248 0.45 13.00 11.84
CA ILE A 248 0.04 13.49 13.15
C ILE A 248 0.64 12.62 14.26
N ALA A 249 0.48 11.30 14.15
CA ALA A 249 0.91 10.36 15.19
C ALA A 249 2.43 10.28 15.35
N HIS A 250 3.19 10.47 14.28
CA HIS A 250 4.65 10.30 14.28
C HIS A 250 5.43 11.60 14.05
N ASN A 251 4.77 12.75 14.00
CA ASN A 251 5.40 14.05 13.71
C ASN A 251 6.34 13.99 12.50
N ALA A 252 5.97 13.23 11.47
CA ALA A 252 6.84 12.91 10.36
C ALA A 252 6.63 13.84 9.17
N LYS A 253 7.71 14.41 8.67
CA LYS A 253 7.75 15.07 7.36
C LYS A 253 7.89 14.01 6.27
N GLY A 254 7.00 14.02 5.28
CA GLY A 254 7.16 13.16 4.09
C GLY A 254 6.90 11.66 4.31
N PHE A 255 6.05 11.32 5.20
CA PHE A 255 5.68 9.97 5.55
C PHE A 255 4.94 9.23 4.42
N ALA A 256 5.46 8.12 3.93
CA ALA A 256 4.85 7.38 2.84
C ALA A 256 4.13 6.11 3.32
N HIS A 257 4.84 5.13 3.85
CA HIS A 257 4.30 3.82 4.22
C HIS A 257 5.08 3.22 5.38
N THR A 258 4.67 3.48 6.62
CA THR A 258 5.22 2.77 7.79
C THR A 258 4.67 1.37 7.87
N LYS A 259 5.49 0.45 8.32
CA LYS A 259 5.14 -0.94 8.57
C LYS A 259 5.55 -1.32 9.98
N PRO A 260 4.88 -2.31 10.60
CA PRO A 260 5.33 -2.85 11.87
C PRO A 260 6.77 -3.35 11.78
N ASP A 261 7.52 -3.15 12.83
CA ASP A 261 8.80 -3.80 13.03
C ASP A 261 8.55 -5.22 13.56
N TYR A 262 8.44 -6.18 12.66
CA TYR A 262 8.16 -7.56 13.01
C TYR A 262 9.30 -8.26 13.76
N GLU A 263 10.53 -7.76 13.62
CA GLU A 263 11.69 -8.35 14.27
C GLU A 263 11.71 -8.06 15.78
N ASN A 264 11.20 -6.89 16.19
CA ASN A 264 11.23 -6.45 17.57
C ASN A 264 9.85 -6.34 18.22
N SER A 265 8.77 -6.21 17.42
CA SER A 265 7.41 -6.14 17.95
C SER A 265 7.00 -7.43 18.63
N LYS A 266 6.41 -7.34 19.81
CA LYS A 266 5.84 -8.48 20.55
C LYS A 266 4.37 -8.72 20.21
N PHE A 267 3.67 -7.64 19.85
CA PHE A 267 2.26 -7.70 19.50
C PHE A 267 1.94 -6.76 18.32
N VAL A 268 1.19 -7.27 17.34
CA VAL A 268 0.76 -6.51 16.17
C VAL A 268 -0.75 -6.62 15.98
N ILE A 269 -1.42 -5.49 15.74
CA ILE A 269 -2.84 -5.48 15.38
C ILE A 269 -2.96 -5.14 13.89
N TYR A 270 -3.55 -6.04 13.12
CA TYR A 270 -4.00 -5.79 11.75
C TYR A 270 -5.45 -5.35 11.79
N TRP A 271 -5.69 -4.07 11.57
CA TRP A 271 -7.02 -3.48 11.63
C TRP A 271 -7.50 -3.08 10.25
N GLY A 272 -8.52 -3.79 9.74
CA GLY A 272 -9.06 -3.56 8.40
C GLY A 272 -8.04 -3.75 7.29
N THR A 273 -7.06 -4.64 7.46
CA THR A 273 -5.99 -4.87 6.49
C THR A 273 -5.56 -6.33 6.45
N SER A 274 -5.18 -6.77 5.26
CA SER A 274 -4.60 -8.09 5.04
C SER A 274 -3.17 -7.96 4.55
N PRO A 275 -2.16 -8.27 5.36
CA PRO A 275 -0.75 -8.01 5.04
C PRO A 275 -0.25 -8.75 3.78
N SER A 276 -0.88 -9.85 3.38
CA SER A 276 -0.54 -10.59 2.17
C SER A 276 -1.24 -10.09 0.91
N ASN A 277 -2.34 -9.35 1.05
CA ASN A 277 -3.21 -8.89 -0.04
C ASN A 277 -3.30 -7.37 -0.15
N GLY A 278 -3.08 -6.66 0.96
CA GLY A 278 -3.17 -5.21 1.06
C GLY A 278 -1.97 -4.58 1.75
N GLY A 279 -1.77 -3.28 1.55
CA GLY A 279 -0.74 -2.52 2.26
C GLY A 279 0.69 -2.81 1.85
N ASN A 280 1.10 -2.34 0.71
CA ASN A 280 2.45 -2.46 0.13
C ASN A 280 3.61 -2.41 1.15
N PRO A 281 4.66 -3.21 1.01
CA PRO A 281 4.85 -4.33 0.09
C PRO A 281 4.21 -5.63 0.62
N PHE A 282 3.34 -6.24 -0.17
CA PHE A 282 2.55 -7.40 0.25
C PHE A 282 3.40 -8.60 0.67
N GLN A 283 4.31 -9.04 -0.22
CA GLN A 283 5.13 -10.22 0.02
C GLN A 283 6.06 -10.06 1.22
N LYS A 284 6.66 -8.88 1.41
CA LYS A 284 7.53 -8.62 2.54
C LYS A 284 6.77 -8.73 3.86
N GLN A 285 5.60 -8.10 3.95
CA GLN A 285 4.77 -8.16 5.15
C GLN A 285 4.32 -9.60 5.47
N ALA A 286 3.85 -10.33 4.46
CA ALA A 286 3.44 -11.72 4.63
C ALA A 286 4.59 -12.61 5.09
N LYS A 287 5.79 -12.45 4.49
CA LYS A 287 6.99 -13.21 4.87
C LYS A 287 7.42 -12.89 6.30
N MET A 288 7.49 -11.61 6.66
CA MET A 288 7.90 -11.19 8.01
C MET A 288 6.90 -11.64 9.09
N LEU A 289 5.59 -11.56 8.82
CA LEU A 289 4.57 -12.09 9.74
C LEU A 289 4.74 -13.61 9.93
N SER A 290 4.91 -14.34 8.83
CA SER A 290 5.08 -15.80 8.88
C SER A 290 6.36 -16.19 9.62
N TYR A 291 7.44 -15.46 9.39
CA TYR A 291 8.71 -15.65 10.09
C TYR A 291 8.57 -15.38 11.60
N ALA A 292 8.08 -14.21 11.99
CA ALA A 292 7.89 -13.86 13.40
C ALA A 292 6.99 -14.87 14.12
N ARG A 293 5.91 -15.30 13.49
CA ARG A 293 5.01 -16.31 14.04
C ARG A 293 5.67 -17.68 14.18
N GLY A 294 6.50 -18.08 13.22
CA GLY A 294 7.16 -19.40 13.21
C GLY A 294 8.38 -19.52 14.11
N THR A 295 9.09 -18.42 14.36
CA THR A 295 10.41 -18.45 15.03
C THR A 295 10.44 -17.77 16.39
N ARG A 296 9.44 -16.93 16.72
CA ARG A 296 9.45 -16.13 17.94
C ARG A 296 8.33 -16.53 18.88
N ASP A 297 8.68 -16.97 20.10
CA ASP A 297 7.71 -17.38 21.11
C ASP A 297 7.05 -16.18 21.81
N ASP A 298 7.71 -15.01 21.81
CA ASP A 298 7.19 -13.77 22.40
C ASP A 298 6.32 -12.94 21.44
N PHE A 299 6.08 -13.43 20.21
CA PHE A 299 5.29 -12.74 19.21
C PHE A 299 3.84 -13.22 19.16
N SER A 300 2.91 -12.29 19.15
CA SER A 300 1.49 -12.57 18.91
C SER A 300 0.83 -11.45 18.10
N TYR A 301 -0.35 -11.71 17.53
CA TYR A 301 -1.06 -10.72 16.75
C TYR A 301 -2.58 -10.89 16.83
N ALA A 302 -3.29 -9.81 16.51
CA ALA A 302 -4.74 -9.81 16.33
C ALA A 302 -5.10 -9.29 14.94
N VAL A 303 -6.17 -9.83 14.36
CA VAL A 303 -6.77 -9.35 13.11
C VAL A 303 -8.17 -8.87 13.41
N VAL A 304 -8.40 -7.58 13.26
CA VAL A 304 -9.71 -6.93 13.39
C VAL A 304 -10.24 -6.73 11.97
N ASP A 305 -11.13 -7.57 11.53
CA ASP A 305 -11.66 -7.54 10.16
C ASP A 305 -13.04 -8.23 10.12
N PRO A 306 -14.03 -7.66 9.41
CA PRO A 306 -15.34 -8.29 9.25
C PRO A 306 -15.29 -9.54 8.38
N SER A 307 -14.24 -9.72 7.58
CA SER A 307 -14.07 -10.78 6.61
C SER A 307 -12.92 -11.70 6.95
N VAL A 308 -13.03 -12.97 6.55
CA VAL A 308 -11.93 -13.93 6.64
C VAL A 308 -10.91 -13.63 5.56
N THR A 309 -9.83 -12.97 5.93
CA THR A 309 -8.68 -12.68 5.06
C THR A 309 -7.60 -13.75 5.18
N ASN A 310 -6.54 -13.68 4.35
CA ASN A 310 -5.39 -14.58 4.51
C ASN A 310 -4.70 -14.41 5.87
N ALA A 311 -4.67 -13.21 6.43
CA ALA A 311 -4.15 -12.99 7.78
C ALA A 311 -4.98 -13.72 8.83
N VAL A 312 -6.30 -13.77 8.68
CA VAL A 312 -7.21 -14.51 9.57
C VAL A 312 -6.94 -16.01 9.53
N LYS A 313 -6.63 -16.59 8.37
CA LYS A 313 -6.29 -18.02 8.27
C LYS A 313 -5.14 -18.42 9.18
N TYR A 314 -4.20 -17.52 9.40
CA TYR A 314 -3.08 -17.75 10.31
C TYR A 314 -3.39 -17.39 11.77
N ALA A 315 -4.52 -16.72 12.01
CA ALA A 315 -4.95 -16.31 13.35
C ALA A 315 -5.60 -17.45 14.18
N SER A 316 -5.74 -18.63 13.61
CA SER A 316 -6.28 -19.82 14.31
C SER A 316 -5.27 -20.53 15.23
N SER A 317 -4.05 -20.00 15.35
CA SER A 317 -3.04 -20.53 16.26
C SER A 317 -3.12 -19.84 17.63
N ASP A 318 -2.39 -20.35 18.59
CA ASP A 318 -2.19 -19.76 19.91
C ASP A 318 -1.61 -18.34 19.87
N LYS A 319 -0.86 -18.00 18.81
CA LYS A 319 -0.21 -16.70 18.61
C LYS A 319 -1.08 -15.67 17.91
N GLY A 320 -2.23 -16.05 17.31
CA GLY A 320 -3.08 -15.17 16.54
C GLY A 320 -4.54 -15.24 16.95
N ARG A 321 -5.23 -14.09 16.87
CA ARG A 321 -6.66 -14.00 17.17
C ARG A 321 -7.39 -13.22 16.07
N TRP A 322 -8.55 -13.71 15.67
CA TRP A 322 -9.47 -12.97 14.83
C TRP A 322 -10.59 -12.36 15.66
N ILE A 323 -10.79 -11.06 15.47
CA ILE A 323 -11.87 -10.27 16.05
C ILE A 323 -12.78 -9.86 14.90
N ALA A 324 -13.86 -10.60 14.73
CA ALA A 324 -14.90 -10.31 13.73
C ALA A 324 -15.67 -9.05 14.14
N ILE A 325 -15.37 -7.94 13.50
CA ILE A 325 -15.98 -6.66 13.79
C ILE A 325 -17.19 -6.41 12.86
N LYS A 326 -18.26 -5.83 13.39
CA LYS A 326 -19.34 -5.33 12.54
C LYS A 326 -18.86 -4.07 11.81
N PRO A 327 -19.00 -3.99 10.46
CA PRO A 327 -18.63 -2.78 9.71
C PRO A 327 -19.22 -1.51 10.32
N GLY A 328 -18.40 -0.45 10.42
CA GLY A 328 -18.79 0.82 11.00
C GLY A 328 -18.78 0.89 12.54
N THR A 329 -18.28 -0.15 13.24
CA THR A 329 -18.15 -0.15 14.70
C THR A 329 -16.72 -0.10 15.23
N ASP A 330 -15.78 0.28 14.38
CA ASP A 330 -14.35 0.39 14.71
C ASP A 330 -14.10 1.33 15.88
N SER A 331 -14.79 2.48 15.89
CA SER A 331 -14.69 3.44 16.98
C SER A 331 -15.15 2.87 18.32
N ALA A 332 -16.18 2.03 18.33
CA ALA A 332 -16.67 1.40 19.57
C ALA A 332 -15.64 0.45 20.17
N LEU A 333 -14.96 -0.34 19.31
CA LEU A 333 -13.87 -1.21 19.75
C LEU A 333 -12.68 -0.39 20.28
N ALA A 334 -12.29 0.66 19.56
CA ALA A 334 -11.19 1.54 19.96
C ALA A 334 -11.49 2.23 21.30
N MET A 335 -12.70 2.74 21.49
CA MET A 335 -13.13 3.34 22.75
C MET A 335 -13.17 2.34 23.90
N ALA A 336 -13.59 1.11 23.64
CA ALA A 336 -13.57 0.04 24.67
C ALA A 336 -12.13 -0.29 25.09
N MET A 337 -11.18 -0.32 24.16
CA MET A 337 -9.75 -0.49 24.45
C MET A 337 -9.20 0.68 25.28
N ILE A 338 -9.51 1.92 24.89
CA ILE A 338 -9.11 3.13 25.62
C ILE A 338 -9.69 3.11 27.05
N ARG A 339 -10.96 2.81 27.19
CA ARG A 339 -11.61 2.69 28.49
C ARG A 339 -10.89 1.66 29.37
N TRP A 340 -10.61 0.48 28.86
CA TRP A 340 -9.90 -0.55 29.60
C TRP A 340 -8.50 -0.10 30.03
N ILE A 341 -7.77 0.58 29.13
CA ILE A 341 -6.44 1.15 29.42
C ILE A 341 -6.52 2.15 30.57
N ILE A 342 -7.52 3.03 30.57
CA ILE A 342 -7.71 4.04 31.61
C ILE A 342 -8.09 3.38 32.93
N GLU A 343 -9.11 2.50 32.93
CA GLU A 343 -9.61 1.82 34.14
C GLU A 343 -8.56 0.95 34.81
N ASN A 344 -7.58 0.44 34.06
CA ASN A 344 -6.49 -0.41 34.56
C ASN A 344 -5.15 0.34 34.67
N GLU A 345 -5.14 1.64 34.48
CA GLU A 345 -3.94 2.51 34.59
C GLU A 345 -2.76 2.02 33.73
N LYS A 346 -3.05 1.50 32.51
CA LYS A 346 -2.07 0.97 31.55
C LYS A 346 -1.63 2.00 30.52
N TYR A 347 -1.45 3.25 30.91
CA TYR A 347 -1.01 4.35 30.06
C TYR A 347 0.33 4.93 30.55
N ALA A 348 1.05 5.59 29.64
CA ALA A 348 2.33 6.23 29.94
C ALA A 348 2.09 7.58 30.66
N THR A 349 1.99 7.54 31.98
CA THR A 349 1.64 8.71 32.81
C THR A 349 2.60 9.85 32.56
N ASN A 350 3.93 9.62 32.68
CA ASN A 350 4.93 10.68 32.49
C ASN A 350 4.84 11.36 31.12
N TYR A 351 4.54 10.62 30.06
CA TYR A 351 4.37 11.17 28.72
C TYR A 351 3.11 12.03 28.62
N LEU A 352 1.98 11.55 29.16
CA LEU A 352 0.68 12.19 29.00
C LEU A 352 0.51 13.47 29.85
N ILE A 353 1.18 13.57 30.97
CA ILE A 353 1.06 14.75 31.88
C ILE A 353 1.87 15.95 31.40
N GLN A 354 2.75 15.81 30.41
CA GLN A 354 3.59 16.91 29.99
C GLN A 354 2.77 17.99 29.26
N PRO A 355 2.82 19.25 29.73
CA PRO A 355 1.98 20.32 29.20
C PRO A 355 2.46 20.83 27.84
N ASN A 356 3.73 20.63 27.50
CA ASN A 356 4.34 21.11 26.28
C ASN A 356 5.63 20.31 25.95
N LEU A 357 6.17 20.54 24.74
CA LEU A 357 7.36 19.84 24.26
C LEU A 357 8.62 20.10 25.14
N ASP A 358 8.76 21.30 25.68
CA ASP A 358 9.95 21.64 26.50
C ASP A 358 9.93 20.88 27.82
N GLN A 359 8.78 20.79 28.47
CA GLN A 359 8.60 19.98 29.68
C GLN A 359 8.74 18.48 29.37
N ALA A 360 8.24 18.01 28.23
CA ALA A 360 8.44 16.64 27.80
C ALA A 360 9.93 16.29 27.66
N LYS A 361 10.72 17.17 27.03
CA LYS A 361 12.18 17.01 26.91
C LYS A 361 12.87 16.99 28.26
N LEU A 362 12.48 17.87 29.19
CA LEU A 362 13.02 17.88 30.56
C LEU A 362 12.68 16.58 31.32
N ALA A 363 11.54 15.96 31.01
CA ALA A 363 11.13 14.67 31.56
C ALA A 363 11.79 13.47 30.86
N GLY A 364 12.68 13.69 29.88
CA GLY A 364 13.37 12.64 29.14
C GLY A 364 12.61 12.10 27.94
N GLU A 365 11.49 12.72 27.58
CA GLU A 365 10.70 12.33 26.42
C GLU A 365 11.23 13.00 25.14
N ILE A 366 11.25 12.28 24.04
CA ILE A 366 11.69 12.81 22.73
C ILE A 366 10.56 13.42 21.91
N HIS A 367 9.32 13.12 22.29
CA HIS A 367 8.11 13.61 21.66
C HIS A 367 7.14 14.17 22.69
N TRP A 368 6.23 14.98 22.19
CA TRP A 368 5.09 15.46 22.97
C TRP A 368 3.82 15.23 22.16
N CYS A 369 2.72 14.85 22.81
CA CYS A 369 1.43 14.74 22.16
C CYS A 369 0.39 15.63 22.86
N ASN A 370 -0.49 16.21 22.07
CA ASN A 370 -1.63 17.00 22.56
C ASN A 370 -2.91 16.16 22.70
N ALA A 371 -2.76 14.84 22.88
CA ALA A 371 -3.92 13.94 23.05
C ALA A 371 -4.64 14.19 24.40
N THR A 372 -3.94 14.77 25.38
CA THR A 372 -4.54 15.23 26.63
C THR A 372 -5.02 16.66 26.48
N HIS A 373 -6.27 16.89 26.81
CA HIS A 373 -6.85 18.22 26.88
C HIS A 373 -6.75 18.73 28.32
N LEU A 374 -6.31 19.95 28.50
CA LEU A 374 -6.37 20.60 29.79
C LEU A 374 -7.81 20.95 30.12
N VAL A 375 -8.28 20.56 31.28
CA VAL A 375 -9.61 20.87 31.79
C VAL A 375 -9.50 21.81 32.97
N ILE A 376 -10.32 22.84 33.01
CA ILE A 376 -10.37 23.78 34.13
C ILE A 376 -11.11 23.10 35.29
N THR A 377 -10.36 22.79 36.34
CA THR A 377 -10.90 22.04 37.51
C THR A 377 -11.22 22.92 38.73
N GLU A 378 -10.98 24.22 38.65
CA GLU A 378 -11.30 25.14 39.71
C GLU A 378 -12.82 25.32 39.85
N LYS A 379 -13.37 24.87 40.99
CA LYS A 379 -14.80 25.03 41.29
C LYS A 379 -15.13 26.51 41.49
N GLY A 380 -16.07 27.02 40.73
CA GLY A 380 -16.47 28.44 40.74
C GLY A 380 -15.90 29.27 39.59
N HIS A 381 -14.92 28.73 38.82
CA HIS A 381 -14.51 29.36 37.58
C HIS A 381 -15.61 29.27 36.54
N LYS A 382 -15.84 30.37 35.78
CA LYS A 382 -16.88 30.42 34.72
C LYS A 382 -16.82 29.32 33.67
N ASP A 383 -15.60 28.78 33.45
CA ASP A 383 -15.32 27.73 32.47
C ASP A 383 -15.00 26.39 33.13
N TYR A 384 -15.44 26.17 34.37
CA TYR A 384 -15.28 24.89 35.07
C TYR A 384 -15.76 23.71 34.22
N GLY A 385 -14.94 22.70 34.10
CA GLY A 385 -15.21 21.48 33.31
C GLY A 385 -15.08 21.65 31.80
N LYS A 386 -14.74 22.84 31.30
CA LYS A 386 -14.45 23.05 29.87
C LYS A 386 -12.98 22.80 29.54
N PHE A 387 -12.72 22.47 28.29
CA PHE A 387 -11.36 22.31 27.79
C PHE A 387 -10.68 23.68 27.63
N ALA A 388 -9.43 23.75 28.07
CA ALA A 388 -8.54 24.87 27.79
C ALA A 388 -7.78 24.60 26.48
N LEU A 389 -7.82 25.52 25.53
CA LEU A 389 -7.02 25.48 24.30
C LEU A 389 -5.65 26.09 24.56
N ILE A 390 -4.63 25.49 23.95
CA ILE A 390 -3.25 26.02 24.00
C ILE A 390 -2.88 26.54 22.62
N ASN A 391 -2.45 27.81 22.56
CA ASN A 391 -1.96 28.44 21.34
C ASN A 391 -0.49 28.03 21.03
N ASN A 392 0.03 28.50 19.88
CA ASN A 392 1.42 28.23 19.46
C ASN A 392 2.49 28.81 20.39
N GLU A 393 2.11 29.72 21.29
CA GLU A 393 3.00 30.33 22.30
C GLU A 393 2.85 29.65 23.66
N TRP A 394 2.20 28.50 23.72
CA TRP A 394 1.95 27.72 24.94
C TRP A 394 1.10 28.47 25.99
N GLN A 395 0.25 29.38 25.53
CA GLN A 395 -0.67 30.10 26.37
C GLN A 395 -2.05 29.43 26.34
N VAL A 396 -2.70 29.38 27.49
CA VAL A 396 -4.05 28.86 27.58
C VAL A 396 -5.06 29.89 27.04
N CYS A 397 -5.84 29.47 26.06
CA CYS A 397 -6.89 30.30 25.46
C CYS A 397 -8.25 29.84 25.97
N SER A 398 -9.14 30.76 26.28
CA SER A 398 -10.56 30.47 26.49
C SER A 398 -11.26 30.24 25.14
N GLN A 399 -12.46 29.63 25.16
CA GLN A 399 -13.23 29.35 23.94
C GLN A 399 -13.67 30.61 23.18
N ASP A 400 -13.67 31.76 23.83
CA ASP A 400 -13.92 33.09 23.23
C ASP A 400 -12.66 33.71 22.61
N GLY A 401 -11.56 32.95 22.53
CA GLY A 401 -10.28 33.39 21.92
C GLY A 401 -9.45 34.36 22.78
N LYS A 402 -9.87 34.68 24.00
CA LYS A 402 -9.10 35.54 24.90
C LYS A 402 -7.95 34.74 25.52
N ILE A 403 -6.74 35.23 25.33
CA ILE A 403 -5.54 34.67 25.91
C ILE A 403 -5.58 34.92 27.42
N GLN A 404 -5.55 33.84 28.19
CA GLN A 404 -5.32 33.92 29.65
C GLN A 404 -3.84 33.59 29.89
N SER A 405 -3.14 34.44 30.60
CA SER A 405 -1.69 34.41 30.80
C SER A 405 -1.24 33.31 31.78
N TYR A 406 -1.60 32.07 31.54
CA TYR A 406 -1.08 30.93 32.28
C TYR A 406 0.05 30.30 31.48
N LYS A 407 1.29 30.47 31.88
CA LYS A 407 2.36 29.56 31.44
C LYS A 407 2.20 28.26 32.21
N VAL A 408 1.75 27.22 31.51
CA VAL A 408 1.65 25.88 32.09
C VAL A 408 3.02 25.24 32.04
N ASN A 409 3.80 25.41 33.13
CA ASN A 409 5.15 24.84 33.26
C ASN A 409 5.20 23.64 34.22
N GLU A 410 4.06 23.24 34.78
CA GLU A 410 3.98 22.13 35.72
C GLU A 410 3.26 20.95 35.09
N PRO A 411 3.63 19.70 35.46
CA PRO A 411 2.91 18.51 35.01
C PRO A 411 1.42 18.57 35.36
N ALA A 412 0.58 18.21 34.40
CA ALA A 412 -0.85 18.15 34.61
C ALA A 412 -1.22 16.92 35.45
N LYS A 413 -2.33 17.00 36.18
CA LYS A 413 -2.95 15.80 36.75
C LYS A 413 -3.85 15.16 35.71
N LEU A 414 -3.72 13.85 35.51
CA LEU A 414 -4.66 13.10 34.71
C LEU A 414 -5.99 13.02 35.45
N TYR A 415 -7.06 13.43 34.78
CA TYR A 415 -8.40 13.40 35.29
C TYR A 415 -9.32 12.77 34.27
N TYR A 416 -10.05 11.75 34.67
CA TYR A 416 -11.08 11.10 33.87
C TYR A 416 -12.31 10.86 34.72
N LYS A 417 -13.48 10.99 34.12
CA LYS A 417 -14.77 10.70 34.75
C LYS A 417 -15.34 9.43 34.17
#